data_a63139562c86adb94d211671ebb8214c
#
_entry.id   a63139562c86adb94d211671ebb8214c
#
_cell.length_a   1.000
_cell.length_b   1.000
_cell.length_c   1.000
_cell.angle_alpha   90.00
_cell.angle_beta   90.00
_cell.angle_gamma   90.00
#
_symmetry.space_group_name_H-M   'P 1'
#
loop_
_entity.id
_entity.type
_entity.pdbx_description
1 polymer ?
#
loop_
_entity_poly.entity_id
_entity_poly.type
_entity_poly.pdbx_seq_one_letter_code
_entity_poly.pdbx_strand_id
1 'polypeptide(L)'
;TIGRQMGVPDEDMPQIKAWTDAWVQRLGLMQTFEERVWSAGQEIEAQQYFKPIFDRLREQPEDTLLSDLVNKEIPEWGRTLTDAELQSEMMADFFVGGSETTTNAIAAGMRELIEKPDLWAQLKSDPEKHLPVFCEEIIRIEGPVQGLLRELSEDVEMHGVHMPEGSIVNLRFAAANRDEREYERADEVALERERTRTHLAFGFGEH
;
A
#
# COMPACT_ATOMS: atom_id res chain seq x y z
N THR A 1 -9.12 -6.62 10.07
CA THR A 1 -8.89 -5.94 8.77
C THR A 1 -9.11 -4.44 8.93
N ILE A 2 -8.55 -3.64 8.03
CA ILE A 2 -8.62 -2.16 8.08
C ILE A 2 -10.08 -1.68 8.14
N GLY A 3 -10.99 -2.26 7.36
CA GLY A 3 -12.39 -1.86 7.36
C GLY A 3 -13.07 -1.93 8.74
N ARG A 4 -12.81 -2.98 9.51
CA ARG A 4 -13.34 -3.08 10.88
C ARG A 4 -12.76 -2.03 11.81
N GLN A 5 -11.48 -1.67 11.66
CA GLN A 5 -10.87 -0.59 12.43
C GLN A 5 -11.43 0.78 12.07
N MET A 6 -11.88 0.94 10.82
CA MET A 6 -12.58 2.13 10.34
C MET A 6 -14.08 2.14 10.73
N GLY A 7 -14.58 1.11 11.41
CA GLY A 7 -15.98 1.02 11.82
C GLY A 7 -16.96 0.70 10.69
N VAL A 8 -16.47 0.14 9.57
CA VAL A 8 -17.32 -0.28 8.45
C VAL A 8 -17.92 -1.66 8.73
N PRO A 9 -19.23 -1.88 8.56
CA PRO A 9 -19.88 -3.17 8.70
C PRO A 9 -19.30 -4.24 7.77
N ASP A 10 -19.28 -5.50 8.21
CA ASP A 10 -18.73 -6.61 7.43
C ASP A 10 -19.50 -6.84 6.11
N GLU A 11 -20.81 -6.56 6.10
CA GLU A 11 -21.67 -6.64 4.91
C GLU A 11 -21.28 -5.65 3.80
N ASP A 12 -20.68 -4.52 4.16
CA ASP A 12 -20.28 -3.48 3.21
C ASP A 12 -18.86 -3.69 2.65
N MET A 13 -18.10 -4.66 3.19
CA MET A 13 -16.73 -4.94 2.74
C MET A 13 -16.60 -5.22 1.24
N PRO A 14 -17.51 -5.96 0.58
CA PRO A 14 -17.45 -6.17 -0.88
C PRO A 14 -17.54 -4.86 -1.66
N GLN A 15 -18.36 -3.91 -1.19
CA GLN A 15 -18.51 -2.60 -1.83
C GLN A 15 -17.26 -1.73 -1.62
N ILE A 16 -16.72 -1.73 -0.39
CA ILE A 16 -15.43 -1.07 -0.11
C ILE A 16 -14.35 -1.60 -1.04
N LYS A 17 -14.28 -2.92 -1.23
CA LYS A 17 -13.31 -3.55 -2.15
C LYS A 17 -13.49 -3.05 -3.59
N ALA A 18 -14.73 -2.94 -4.09
CA ALA A 18 -14.99 -2.43 -5.43
C ALA A 18 -14.51 -0.98 -5.60
N TRP A 19 -14.73 -0.14 -4.60
CA TRP A 19 -14.25 1.25 -4.61
C TRP A 19 -12.72 1.34 -4.56
N THR A 20 -12.06 0.51 -3.72
CA THR A 20 -10.58 0.46 -3.66
C THR A 20 -9.99 -0.03 -4.97
N ASP A 21 -10.59 -1.02 -5.63
CA ASP A 21 -10.14 -1.50 -6.94
C ASP A 21 -10.21 -0.39 -8.00
N ALA A 22 -11.31 0.36 -8.00
CA ALA A 22 -11.47 1.51 -8.90
C ALA A 22 -10.41 2.59 -8.64
N TRP A 23 -10.06 2.81 -7.38
CA TRP A 23 -9.01 3.77 -6.99
C TRP A 23 -7.62 3.29 -7.43
N VAL A 24 -7.26 2.04 -7.19
CA VAL A 24 -5.98 1.45 -7.63
C VAL A 24 -5.86 1.49 -9.14
N GLN A 25 -6.95 1.21 -9.87
CA GLN A 25 -6.97 1.29 -11.33
C GLN A 25 -6.62 2.70 -11.84
N ARG A 26 -6.99 3.76 -11.12
CA ARG A 26 -6.63 5.16 -11.47
C ARG A 26 -5.14 5.47 -11.36
N LEU A 27 -4.38 4.73 -10.56
CA LEU A 27 -2.93 4.88 -10.49
C LEU A 27 -2.23 4.37 -11.77
N GLY A 28 -2.94 3.58 -12.59
CA GLY A 28 -2.48 3.15 -13.90
C GLY A 28 -2.56 4.28 -14.92
N LEU A 29 -1.46 4.55 -15.63
CA LEU A 29 -1.37 5.61 -16.65
C LEU A 29 -2.11 5.28 -17.97
N MET A 30 -2.66 4.08 -18.11
CA MET A 30 -3.17 3.53 -19.38
C MET A 30 -4.68 3.26 -19.38
N GLN A 31 -5.43 3.99 -18.56
CA GLN A 31 -6.89 3.86 -18.54
C GLN A 31 -7.55 4.41 -19.80
N THR A 32 -8.51 3.67 -20.33
CA THR A 32 -9.46 4.15 -21.36
C THR A 32 -10.37 5.24 -20.77
N PHE A 33 -11.09 5.94 -21.64
CA PHE A 33 -12.07 6.92 -21.20
C PHE A 33 -13.21 6.28 -20.39
N GLU A 34 -13.71 5.13 -20.82
CA GLU A 34 -14.76 4.36 -20.15
C GLU A 34 -14.33 3.91 -18.75
N GLU A 35 -13.10 3.42 -18.60
CA GLU A 35 -12.56 3.03 -17.29
C GLU A 35 -12.44 4.23 -16.35
N ARG A 36 -12.04 5.39 -16.85
CA ARG A 36 -12.01 6.63 -16.04
C ARG A 36 -13.40 7.08 -15.61
N VAL A 37 -14.40 6.99 -16.49
CA VAL A 37 -15.79 7.32 -16.15
C VAL A 37 -16.33 6.35 -15.10
N TRP A 38 -16.06 5.06 -15.25
CA TRP A 38 -16.44 4.06 -14.27
C TRP A 38 -15.78 4.32 -12.91
N SER A 39 -14.47 4.52 -12.86
CA SER A 39 -13.75 4.83 -11.62
C SER A 39 -14.27 6.09 -10.93
N ALA A 40 -14.59 7.14 -11.69
CA ALA A 40 -15.20 8.36 -11.14
C ALA A 40 -16.59 8.10 -10.54
N GLY A 41 -17.39 7.23 -11.17
CA GLY A 41 -18.68 6.80 -10.65
C GLY A 41 -18.54 6.08 -9.30
N GLN A 42 -17.57 5.17 -9.19
CA GLN A 42 -17.28 4.46 -7.94
C GLN A 42 -16.83 5.42 -6.82
N GLU A 43 -16.07 6.44 -7.15
CA GLU A 43 -15.68 7.47 -6.17
C GLU A 43 -16.87 8.29 -5.67
N ILE A 44 -17.79 8.66 -6.56
CA ILE A 44 -19.02 9.36 -6.17
C ILE A 44 -19.87 8.50 -5.24
N GLU A 45 -20.01 7.20 -5.53
CA GLU A 45 -20.73 6.27 -4.66
C GLU A 45 -20.08 6.20 -3.27
N ALA A 46 -18.75 6.10 -3.19
CA ALA A 46 -18.01 6.10 -1.93
C ALA A 46 -18.24 7.41 -1.14
N GLN A 47 -18.21 8.57 -1.80
CA GLN A 47 -18.49 9.86 -1.17
C GLN A 47 -19.91 9.92 -0.60
N GLN A 48 -20.89 9.43 -1.34
CA GLN A 48 -22.28 9.37 -0.89
C GLN A 48 -22.47 8.42 0.30
N TYR A 49 -21.74 7.33 0.34
CA TYR A 49 -21.76 6.38 1.45
C TYR A 49 -21.14 6.97 2.72
N PHE A 50 -19.97 7.60 2.62
CA PHE A 50 -19.24 8.09 3.79
C PHE A 50 -19.74 9.43 4.34
N LYS A 51 -20.31 10.29 3.51
CA LYS A 51 -20.80 11.60 3.94
C LYS A 51 -21.73 11.53 5.16
N PRO A 52 -22.81 10.73 5.19
CA PRO A 52 -23.69 10.62 6.37
C PRO A 52 -22.97 10.01 7.59
N ILE A 53 -21.96 9.16 7.38
CA ILE A 53 -21.14 8.60 8.45
C ILE A 53 -20.30 9.71 9.09
N PHE A 54 -19.66 10.57 8.30
CA PHE A 54 -18.89 11.71 8.81
C PHE A 54 -19.78 12.66 9.60
N ASP A 55 -20.97 12.99 9.09
CA ASP A 55 -21.91 13.87 9.78
C ASP A 55 -22.34 13.29 11.13
N ARG A 56 -22.68 12.00 11.17
CA ARG A 56 -23.03 11.30 12.41
C ARG A 56 -21.87 11.29 13.41
N LEU A 57 -20.65 11.00 12.98
CA LEU A 57 -19.47 10.95 13.85
C LEU A 57 -19.06 12.33 14.37
N ARG A 58 -19.39 13.43 13.68
CA ARG A 58 -19.23 14.79 14.23
C ARG A 58 -20.21 15.08 15.34
N GLU A 59 -21.46 14.60 15.21
CA GLU A 59 -22.50 14.80 16.23
C GLU A 59 -22.34 13.84 17.42
N GLN A 60 -21.92 12.61 17.16
CA GLN A 60 -21.79 11.53 18.14
C GLN A 60 -20.45 10.81 17.94
N PRO A 61 -19.34 11.32 18.51
CA PRO A 61 -18.04 10.67 18.43
C PRO A 61 -18.05 9.26 19.02
N GLU A 62 -17.34 8.34 18.36
CA GLU A 62 -17.19 6.93 18.74
C GLU A 62 -15.71 6.61 19.00
N ASP A 63 -15.42 5.52 19.70
CA ASP A 63 -14.06 5.01 19.89
C ASP A 63 -13.63 4.19 18.66
N THR A 64 -13.47 4.86 17.51
CA THR A 64 -13.02 4.29 16.25
C THR A 64 -12.01 5.20 15.57
N LEU A 65 -11.13 4.61 14.75
CA LEU A 65 -10.13 5.38 13.99
C LEU A 65 -10.79 6.42 13.07
N LEU A 66 -11.92 6.08 12.46
CA LEU A 66 -12.66 7.01 11.60
C LEU A 66 -13.22 8.20 12.40
N SER A 67 -13.74 7.94 13.59
CA SER A 67 -14.23 9.03 14.46
C SER A 67 -13.09 9.99 14.88
N ASP A 68 -11.92 9.45 15.15
CA ASP A 68 -10.73 10.26 15.43
C ASP A 68 -10.35 11.12 14.23
N LEU A 69 -10.30 10.54 13.02
CA LEU A 69 -10.00 11.30 11.80
C LEU A 69 -11.00 12.44 11.55
N VAL A 70 -12.29 12.19 11.78
CA VAL A 70 -13.35 13.17 11.54
C VAL A 70 -13.26 14.33 12.51
N ASN A 71 -12.88 14.07 13.78
CA ASN A 71 -13.01 15.04 14.88
C ASN A 71 -11.69 15.66 15.34
N LYS A 72 -10.56 15.03 14.99
CA LYS A 72 -9.25 15.51 15.45
C LYS A 72 -8.83 16.76 14.69
N GLU A 73 -8.54 17.82 15.43
CA GLU A 73 -7.94 19.02 14.87
C GLU A 73 -6.48 18.76 14.48
N ILE A 74 -6.09 19.22 13.31
CA ILE A 74 -4.70 19.22 12.85
C ILE A 74 -4.05 20.51 13.35
N PRO A 75 -3.07 20.43 14.27
CA PRO A 75 -2.52 21.61 14.92
C PRO A 75 -1.94 22.64 13.97
N GLU A 76 -1.30 22.18 12.88
CA GLU A 76 -0.67 23.02 11.87
C GLU A 76 -1.70 23.83 11.07
N TRP A 77 -2.93 23.36 10.98
CA TRP A 77 -4.00 23.98 10.19
C TRP A 77 -5.06 24.66 11.04
N GLY A 78 -5.11 24.39 12.36
CA GLY A 78 -6.11 24.94 13.29
C GLY A 78 -7.54 24.53 12.94
N ARG A 79 -7.74 23.39 12.27
CA ARG A 79 -9.04 22.85 11.87
C ARG A 79 -9.01 21.32 11.71
N THR A 80 -10.21 20.72 11.70
CA THR A 80 -10.39 19.33 11.29
C THR A 80 -10.32 19.18 9.76
N LEU A 81 -10.24 17.93 9.27
CA LEU A 81 -10.34 17.62 7.86
C LEU A 81 -11.73 17.96 7.30
N THR A 82 -11.78 18.48 6.09
CA THR A 82 -13.00 18.63 5.30
C THR A 82 -13.48 17.26 4.80
N ASP A 83 -14.72 17.14 4.33
CA ASP A 83 -15.25 15.88 3.77
C ASP A 83 -14.43 15.38 2.58
N ALA A 84 -13.94 16.30 1.73
CA ALA A 84 -13.11 15.93 0.58
C ALA A 84 -11.73 15.39 1.01
N GLU A 85 -11.11 16.01 2.01
CA GLU A 85 -9.85 15.52 2.60
C GLU A 85 -10.06 14.17 3.30
N LEU A 86 -11.11 14.02 4.13
CA LEU A 86 -11.47 12.75 4.75
C LEU A 86 -11.67 11.65 3.72
N GLN A 87 -12.39 11.94 2.62
CA GLN A 87 -12.60 10.98 1.55
C GLN A 87 -11.29 10.55 0.89
N SER A 88 -10.38 11.51 0.65
CA SER A 88 -9.07 11.23 0.06
C SER A 88 -8.24 10.35 0.98
N GLU A 89 -8.11 10.71 2.25
CA GLU A 89 -7.38 9.93 3.25
C GLU A 89 -7.92 8.51 3.38
N MET A 90 -9.24 8.37 3.47
CA MET A 90 -9.87 7.05 3.60
C MET A 90 -9.61 6.17 2.39
N MET A 91 -9.81 6.69 1.19
CA MET A 91 -9.69 5.87 -0.03
C MET A 91 -8.23 5.62 -0.39
N ALA A 92 -7.37 6.65 -0.40
CA ALA A 92 -5.99 6.52 -0.81
C ALA A 92 -5.14 5.80 0.26
N ASP A 93 -5.19 6.28 1.50
CA ASP A 93 -4.24 5.86 2.52
C ASP A 93 -4.75 4.68 3.33
N PHE A 94 -6.00 4.72 3.80
CA PHE A 94 -6.50 3.65 4.67
C PHE A 94 -6.99 2.43 3.90
N PHE A 95 -7.91 2.58 2.95
CA PHE A 95 -8.46 1.40 2.28
C PHE A 95 -7.54 0.84 1.21
N VAL A 96 -7.02 1.66 0.31
CA VAL A 96 -6.08 1.20 -0.73
C VAL A 96 -4.77 0.76 -0.09
N GLY A 97 -4.16 1.62 0.73
CA GLY A 97 -2.88 1.33 1.37
C GLY A 97 -2.94 0.14 2.33
N GLY A 98 -4.02 -0.01 3.10
CA GLY A 98 -4.15 -1.04 4.13
C GLY A 98 -4.78 -2.36 3.67
N SER A 99 -5.39 -2.43 2.49
CA SER A 99 -6.08 -3.63 2.00
C SER A 99 -5.29 -4.37 0.93
N GLU A 100 -5.08 -3.75 -0.23
CA GLU A 100 -4.48 -4.41 -1.40
C GLU A 100 -3.04 -4.86 -1.16
N THR A 101 -2.22 -3.99 -0.61
CA THR A 101 -0.80 -4.30 -0.37
C THR A 101 -0.63 -5.45 0.59
N THR A 102 -1.33 -5.42 1.71
CA THR A 102 -1.28 -6.47 2.73
C THR A 102 -1.84 -7.79 2.22
N THR A 103 -2.96 -7.76 1.48
CA THR A 103 -3.56 -8.96 0.87
C THR A 103 -2.60 -9.63 -0.11
N ASN A 104 -1.97 -8.84 -0.98
CA ASN A 104 -1.00 -9.35 -1.96
C ASN A 104 0.25 -9.94 -1.28
N ALA A 105 0.78 -9.26 -0.25
CA ALA A 105 1.92 -9.78 0.52
C ALA A 105 1.59 -11.13 1.22
N ILE A 106 0.40 -11.25 1.85
CA ILE A 106 -0.04 -12.50 2.46
C ILE A 106 -0.20 -13.60 1.40
N ALA A 107 -0.84 -13.30 0.28
CA ALA A 107 -1.03 -14.26 -0.81
C ALA A 107 0.31 -14.74 -1.38
N ALA A 108 1.28 -13.85 -1.58
CA ALA A 108 2.62 -14.18 -2.02
C ALA A 108 3.34 -15.08 -1.00
N GLY A 109 3.28 -14.73 0.29
CA GLY A 109 3.86 -15.56 1.35
C GLY A 109 3.25 -16.95 1.43
N MET A 110 1.92 -17.05 1.32
CA MET A 110 1.25 -18.34 1.30
C MET A 110 1.61 -19.20 0.07
N ARG A 111 1.73 -18.57 -1.11
CA ARG A 111 2.21 -19.24 -2.32
C ARG A 111 3.61 -19.83 -2.10
N GLU A 112 4.54 -19.03 -1.60
CA GLU A 112 5.91 -19.48 -1.31
C GLU A 112 5.94 -20.71 -0.37
N LEU A 113 5.11 -20.71 0.67
CA LEU A 113 5.02 -21.81 1.61
C LEU A 113 4.38 -23.09 1.03
N ILE A 114 3.42 -22.93 0.11
CA ILE A 114 2.78 -24.05 -0.59
C ILE A 114 3.75 -24.67 -1.61
N GLU A 115 4.46 -23.84 -2.37
CA GLU A 115 5.40 -24.28 -3.39
C GLU A 115 6.71 -24.86 -2.81
N LYS A 116 7.07 -24.48 -1.56
CA LYS A 116 8.33 -24.85 -0.90
C LYS A 116 8.07 -25.53 0.46
N PRO A 117 7.73 -26.83 0.49
CA PRO A 117 7.43 -27.55 1.75
C PRO A 117 8.56 -27.52 2.78
N ASP A 118 9.82 -27.50 2.34
CA ASP A 118 10.98 -27.44 3.23
C ASP A 118 11.06 -26.07 3.95
N LEU A 119 10.76 -24.97 3.25
CA LEU A 119 10.65 -23.65 3.84
C LEU A 119 9.53 -23.61 4.89
N TRP A 120 8.38 -24.22 4.58
CA TRP A 120 7.29 -24.37 5.52
C TRP A 120 7.67 -25.17 6.78
N ALA A 121 8.40 -26.28 6.61
CA ALA A 121 8.89 -27.07 7.73
C ALA A 121 9.89 -26.28 8.59
N GLN A 122 10.80 -25.55 7.96
CA GLN A 122 11.77 -24.69 8.65
C GLN A 122 11.08 -23.58 9.43
N LEU A 123 10.09 -22.88 8.82
CA LEU A 123 9.29 -21.85 9.50
C LEU A 123 8.61 -22.39 10.76
N LYS A 124 8.02 -23.60 10.68
CA LYS A 124 7.33 -24.25 11.80
C LYS A 124 8.27 -24.75 12.90
N SER A 125 9.54 -24.98 12.60
CA SER A 125 10.49 -25.49 13.60
C SER A 125 10.80 -24.47 14.70
N ASP A 126 10.77 -23.18 14.39
CA ASP A 126 10.93 -22.06 15.33
C ASP A 126 10.19 -20.82 14.80
N PRO A 127 8.86 -20.75 14.99
CA PRO A 127 8.06 -19.66 14.44
C PRO A 127 8.43 -18.28 15.01
N GLU A 128 8.82 -18.21 16.29
CA GLU A 128 9.17 -16.93 16.92
C GLU A 128 10.41 -16.32 16.27
N LYS A 129 11.38 -17.15 15.91
CA LYS A 129 12.61 -16.73 15.23
C LYS A 129 12.36 -16.46 13.74
N HIS A 130 11.68 -17.37 13.05
CA HIS A 130 11.66 -17.40 11.59
C HIS A 130 10.55 -16.55 10.98
N LEU A 131 9.39 -16.37 11.66
CA LEU A 131 8.26 -15.63 11.09
C LEU A 131 8.57 -14.16 10.79
N PRO A 132 9.25 -13.40 11.67
CA PRO A 132 9.62 -12.02 11.35
C PRO A 132 10.54 -11.93 10.12
N VAL A 133 11.53 -12.82 10.02
CA VAL A 133 12.45 -12.86 8.86
C VAL A 133 11.69 -13.25 7.60
N PHE A 134 10.81 -14.24 7.68
CA PHE A 134 9.97 -14.65 6.55
C PHE A 134 9.12 -13.50 6.01
N CYS A 135 8.45 -12.76 6.89
CA CYS A 135 7.64 -11.61 6.47
C CYS A 135 8.48 -10.55 5.73
N GLU A 136 9.64 -10.20 6.26
CA GLU A 136 10.53 -9.23 5.61
C GLU A 136 11.06 -9.76 4.26
N GLU A 137 11.42 -11.04 4.16
CA GLU A 137 11.88 -11.65 2.92
C GLU A 137 10.76 -11.72 1.85
N ILE A 138 9.52 -12.02 2.25
CA ILE A 138 8.37 -11.96 1.32
C ILE A 138 8.18 -10.53 0.83
N ILE A 139 8.21 -9.54 1.70
CA ILE A 139 8.07 -8.13 1.31
C ILE A 139 9.24 -7.69 0.42
N ARG A 140 10.45 -8.17 0.66
CA ARG A 140 11.61 -7.91 -0.18
C ARG A 140 11.42 -8.47 -1.60
N ILE A 141 11.09 -9.76 -1.72
CA ILE A 141 11.04 -10.47 -3.00
C ILE A 141 9.74 -10.16 -3.76
N GLU A 142 8.61 -10.20 -3.08
CA GLU A 142 7.26 -10.10 -3.64
C GLU A 142 6.54 -8.83 -3.15
N GLY A 143 7.31 -7.75 -2.91
CA GLY A 143 6.74 -6.49 -2.45
C GLY A 143 5.58 -6.03 -3.34
N PRO A 144 4.40 -5.73 -2.77
CA PRO A 144 3.21 -5.37 -3.55
C PRO A 144 3.41 -4.12 -4.41
N VAL A 145 4.19 -3.16 -3.92
CA VAL A 145 4.57 -1.96 -4.68
C VAL A 145 5.93 -2.20 -5.32
N GLN A 146 5.93 -2.56 -6.59
CA GLN A 146 7.15 -2.92 -7.32
C GLN A 146 7.95 -1.74 -7.86
N GLY A 147 7.36 -0.56 -7.88
CA GLY A 147 8.02 0.67 -8.29
C GLY A 147 7.07 1.86 -8.26
N LEU A 148 7.65 3.05 -8.26
CA LEU A 148 6.92 4.32 -8.29
C LEU A 148 7.53 5.27 -9.31
N LEU A 149 6.68 6.10 -9.90
CA LEU A 149 7.10 7.13 -10.84
C LEU A 149 7.62 8.36 -10.10
N ARG A 150 8.60 9.02 -10.69
CA ARG A 150 9.11 10.33 -10.29
C ARG A 150 9.26 11.20 -11.52
N GLU A 151 8.98 12.48 -11.40
CA GLU A 151 9.34 13.49 -12.38
C GLU A 151 10.65 14.14 -11.96
N LEU A 152 11.57 14.31 -12.91
CA LEU A 152 12.84 14.95 -12.62
C LEU A 152 12.64 16.47 -12.54
N SER A 153 13.11 17.08 -11.46
CA SER A 153 13.07 18.54 -11.23
C SER A 153 14.23 19.30 -11.86
N GLU A 154 15.20 18.59 -12.41
CA GLU A 154 16.38 19.13 -13.09
C GLU A 154 16.97 18.06 -14.03
N ASP A 155 17.90 18.46 -14.92
CA ASP A 155 18.64 17.55 -15.76
C ASP A 155 19.52 16.63 -14.90
N VAL A 156 19.45 15.31 -15.16
CA VAL A 156 20.22 14.29 -14.44
C VAL A 156 21.03 13.46 -15.43
N GLU A 157 22.29 13.22 -15.13
CA GLU A 157 23.11 12.24 -15.82
C GLU A 157 23.36 11.04 -14.91
N MET A 158 22.97 9.84 -15.36
CA MET A 158 23.17 8.60 -14.61
C MET A 158 23.71 7.49 -15.53
N HIS A 159 24.87 6.94 -15.17
CA HIS A 159 25.54 5.89 -15.96
C HIS A 159 25.75 6.26 -17.44
N GLY A 160 26.03 7.53 -17.74
CA GLY A 160 26.22 8.05 -19.10
C GLY A 160 24.93 8.26 -19.89
N VAL A 161 23.77 8.15 -19.25
CA VAL A 161 22.46 8.49 -19.83
C VAL A 161 22.02 9.85 -19.31
N HIS A 162 21.86 10.80 -20.22
CA HIS A 162 21.28 12.11 -19.91
C HIS A 162 19.76 12.04 -19.90
N MET A 163 19.16 12.46 -18.81
CA MET A 163 17.71 12.54 -18.60
C MET A 163 17.34 14.00 -18.33
N PRO A 164 16.62 14.66 -19.24
CA PRO A 164 16.26 16.07 -19.08
C PRO A 164 15.22 16.28 -17.97
N GLU A 165 15.18 17.51 -17.44
CA GLU A 165 14.10 18.00 -16.55
C GLU A 165 12.72 17.67 -17.13
N GLY A 166 11.77 17.31 -16.26
CA GLY A 166 10.41 16.88 -16.65
C GLY A 166 10.31 15.42 -17.12
N SER A 167 11.45 14.69 -17.23
CA SER A 167 11.40 13.27 -17.57
C SER A 167 10.73 12.46 -16.48
N ILE A 168 9.86 11.52 -16.89
CA ILE A 168 9.24 10.56 -15.96
C ILE A 168 10.15 9.32 -15.86
N VAL A 169 10.63 9.05 -14.65
CA VAL A 169 11.44 7.87 -14.35
C VAL A 169 10.69 6.91 -13.44
N ASN A 170 10.89 5.62 -13.62
CA ASN A 170 10.31 4.58 -12.79
C ASN A 170 11.37 3.98 -11.85
N LEU A 171 11.22 4.25 -10.55
CA LEU A 171 12.06 3.65 -9.52
C LEU A 171 11.61 2.19 -9.29
N ARG A 172 12.40 1.22 -9.76
CA ARG A 172 12.06 -0.20 -9.75
C ARG A 172 12.52 -0.87 -8.45
N PHE A 173 11.75 -0.72 -7.37
CA PHE A 173 12.04 -1.31 -6.06
C PHE A 173 12.19 -2.82 -6.11
N ALA A 174 11.33 -3.50 -6.88
CA ALA A 174 11.39 -4.95 -7.03
C ALA A 174 12.72 -5.43 -7.65
N ALA A 175 13.27 -4.68 -8.60
CA ALA A 175 14.58 -5.00 -9.18
C ALA A 175 15.72 -4.75 -8.18
N ALA A 176 15.68 -3.63 -7.46
CA ALA A 176 16.68 -3.31 -6.43
C ALA A 176 16.68 -4.33 -5.29
N ASN A 177 15.51 -4.81 -4.88
CA ASN A 177 15.36 -5.82 -3.83
C ASN A 177 15.83 -7.23 -4.24
N ARG A 178 16.11 -7.43 -5.52
CA ARG A 178 16.65 -8.68 -6.09
C ARG A 178 18.04 -8.48 -6.72
N ASP A 179 18.75 -7.42 -6.35
CA ASP A 179 20.10 -7.17 -6.83
C ASP A 179 21.09 -8.10 -6.13
N GLU A 180 21.73 -9.00 -6.87
CA GLU A 180 22.72 -9.97 -6.37
C GLU A 180 23.99 -9.29 -5.80
N ARG A 181 24.21 -8.01 -6.11
CA ARG A 181 25.30 -7.22 -5.53
C ARG A 181 25.02 -6.80 -4.09
N GLU A 182 23.74 -6.74 -3.71
CA GLU A 182 23.28 -6.37 -2.37
C GLU A 182 22.81 -7.61 -1.56
N TYR A 183 22.16 -8.57 -2.22
CA TYR A 183 21.55 -9.72 -1.58
C TYR A 183 22.13 -11.03 -2.10
N GLU A 184 22.87 -11.75 -1.28
CA GLU A 184 23.23 -13.14 -1.60
C GLU A 184 21.97 -14.00 -1.73
N ARG A 185 21.86 -14.81 -2.79
CA ARG A 185 20.66 -15.58 -3.14
C ARG A 185 19.42 -14.65 -3.24
N ALA A 186 19.54 -13.61 -4.05
CA ALA A 186 18.59 -12.51 -4.12
C ALA A 186 17.15 -12.93 -4.45
N ASP A 187 16.97 -14.02 -5.21
CA ASP A 187 15.66 -14.57 -5.60
C ASP A 187 15.10 -15.63 -4.64
N GLU A 188 15.80 -15.90 -3.53
CA GLU A 188 15.37 -16.90 -2.56
C GLU A 188 14.93 -16.27 -1.25
N VAL A 189 13.89 -16.85 -0.62
CA VAL A 189 13.52 -16.57 0.77
C VAL A 189 14.54 -17.27 1.69
N ALA A 190 15.31 -16.49 2.43
CA ALA A 190 16.37 -16.98 3.31
C ALA A 190 16.04 -16.64 4.78
N LEU A 191 15.59 -17.63 5.56
CA LEU A 191 15.18 -17.44 6.97
C LEU A 191 16.37 -17.14 7.92
N GLU A 192 17.59 -17.29 7.43
CA GLU A 192 18.83 -16.96 8.14
C GLU A 192 19.42 -15.59 7.79
N ARG A 193 18.74 -14.80 6.95
CA ARG A 193 19.22 -13.48 6.53
C ARG A 193 19.27 -12.51 7.72
N GLU A 194 20.45 -11.94 7.98
CA GLU A 194 20.66 -11.06 9.14
C GLU A 194 20.13 -9.64 8.91
N ARG A 195 20.21 -9.14 7.66
CA ARG A 195 19.83 -7.76 7.30
C ARG A 195 18.50 -7.72 6.55
N THR A 196 17.42 -8.08 7.22
CA THR A 196 16.10 -8.23 6.58
C THR A 196 15.41 -6.91 6.24
N ARG A 197 15.73 -5.82 6.96
CA ARG A 197 15.06 -4.51 6.82
C ARG A 197 15.82 -3.51 5.96
N THR A 198 16.68 -3.98 5.05
CA THR A 198 17.42 -3.11 4.12
C THR A 198 16.74 -2.97 2.77
N HIS A 199 15.63 -3.69 2.54
CA HIS A 199 14.93 -3.66 1.27
C HIS A 199 14.20 -2.33 1.03
N LEU A 200 13.97 -2.01 -0.24
CA LEU A 200 13.32 -0.78 -0.69
C LEU A 200 11.80 -0.95 -0.94
N ALA A 201 11.16 -2.00 -0.40
CA ALA A 201 9.73 -2.24 -0.65
C ALA A 201 8.80 -1.13 -0.11
N PHE A 202 9.27 -0.37 0.88
CA PHE A 202 8.60 0.82 1.42
C PHE A 202 9.23 2.14 0.97
N GLY A 203 10.10 2.09 -0.06
CA GLY A 203 10.86 3.24 -0.51
C GLY A 203 12.06 3.55 0.37
N PHE A 204 12.59 4.75 0.19
CA PHE A 204 13.73 5.27 0.95
C PHE A 204 13.64 6.79 1.05
N GLY A 205 14.13 7.37 2.14
CA GLY A 205 14.10 8.80 2.40
C GLY A 205 13.07 9.18 3.46
N GLU A 206 12.71 10.45 3.49
CA GLU A 206 11.80 11.02 4.48
C GLU A 206 10.33 10.65 4.20
N HIS A 207 10.02 10.32 2.93
CA HIS A 207 8.70 9.93 2.46
C HIS A 207 8.77 8.69 1.59
#